data_3d4a6a06234f308b268b9fe6af20da38
#
_entry.id   3d4a6a06234f308b268b9fe6af20da38
#
_cell.length_a   1.000
_cell.length_b   1.000
_cell.length_c   1.000
_cell.angle_alpha   90.00
_cell.angle_beta   90.00
_cell.angle_gamma   90.00
#
_symmetry.space_group_name_H-M   'P 1'
#
loop_
_entity.id
_entity.type
_entity.pdbx_description
1 polymer ?
#
loop_
_entity_poly.entity_id
_entity_poly.type
_entity_poly.pdbx_seq_one_letter_code
_entity_poly.pdbx_strand_id
1 'polypeptide(L)'
;MIRAERLTKRYGETVAIDDISFEVGQSEIVGFLGPNGAGKSTTMRILAGLLAPTSGNAWVAGCHVQRESLAARRQIGYVPEVVPLYSEMTVHDYLCLMAQLRRLTDVARRVVTVAALCDLSDRLDVHIGKLSHGYRQRVGLAQALIHEPAVLILDEPTTGLDPLQIVEIREMIRGLAQKHTVLLSTHILAEAEQVCDRVLIVNRGKIVGDSTLHRSSPGERAIFLRLRQPRPDTLTRLAALPGIVRVGVVEGPEGGYKLTCAAESAPESDIARAAVQHDWGLVELGSAHTELETMFLQTIARSRE
;
A
#
# COMPACT_ATOMS: atom_id res chain seq x y z
N MET A 1 -5.08 2.67 -15.42
CA MET A 1 -6.25 1.80 -15.07
C MET A 1 -7.28 2.53 -14.19
N ILE A 2 -6.84 3.34 -13.23
CA ILE A 2 -7.71 4.23 -12.44
C ILE A 2 -7.34 5.66 -12.78
N ARG A 3 -8.34 6.54 -12.92
CA ARG A 3 -8.13 7.98 -13.12
C ARG A 3 -9.15 8.74 -12.30
N ALA A 4 -8.70 9.70 -11.53
CA ALA A 4 -9.50 10.63 -10.77
C ALA A 4 -9.17 12.06 -11.21
N GLU A 5 -10.18 12.88 -11.45
CA GLU A 5 -10.04 14.27 -11.88
C GLU A 5 -10.86 15.18 -10.99
N ARG A 6 -10.16 16.04 -10.25
CA ARG A 6 -10.72 17.06 -9.37
C ARG A 6 -11.84 16.54 -8.48
N LEU A 7 -11.64 15.34 -7.92
CA LEU A 7 -12.62 14.72 -7.03
C LEU A 7 -12.77 15.53 -5.77
N THR A 8 -14.00 15.89 -5.45
CA THR A 8 -14.37 16.56 -4.19
C THR A 8 -15.53 15.83 -3.55
N LYS A 9 -15.48 15.64 -2.24
CA LYS A 9 -16.59 15.09 -1.45
C LYS A 9 -16.83 15.91 -0.20
N ARG A 10 -18.04 16.40 -0.06
CA ARG A 10 -18.53 17.13 1.10
C ARG A 10 -19.65 16.38 1.80
N TYR A 11 -19.68 16.44 3.12
CA TYR A 11 -20.76 15.97 3.97
C TYR A 11 -21.22 17.17 4.85
N GLY A 12 -22.26 17.88 4.38
CA GLY A 12 -22.61 19.18 4.95
C GLY A 12 -21.43 20.15 4.85
N GLU A 13 -21.00 20.68 5.98
CA GLU A 13 -19.87 21.60 6.07
C GLU A 13 -18.50 20.90 6.03
N THR A 14 -18.46 19.59 6.26
CA THR A 14 -17.19 18.83 6.31
C THR A 14 -16.73 18.45 4.91
N VAL A 15 -15.51 18.85 4.55
CA VAL A 15 -14.84 18.49 3.31
C VAL A 15 -14.01 17.24 3.56
N ALA A 16 -14.46 16.08 3.06
CA ALA A 16 -13.74 14.82 3.21
C ALA A 16 -12.69 14.59 2.13
N ILE A 17 -12.93 15.10 0.90
CA ILE A 17 -12.00 15.11 -0.23
C ILE A 17 -12.07 16.48 -0.87
N ASP A 18 -10.94 17.09 -1.17
CA ASP A 18 -10.81 18.46 -1.69
C ASP A 18 -9.92 18.48 -2.94
N ASP A 19 -10.56 18.45 -4.11
CA ASP A 19 -9.96 18.64 -5.43
C ASP A 19 -8.78 17.69 -5.74
N ILE A 20 -8.91 16.39 -5.43
CA ILE A 20 -7.83 15.43 -5.70
C ILE A 20 -7.86 14.95 -7.15
N SER A 21 -6.66 14.85 -7.74
CA SER A 21 -6.45 14.27 -9.07
C SER A 21 -5.26 13.33 -9.05
N PHE A 22 -5.42 12.13 -9.62
CA PHE A 22 -4.35 11.13 -9.72
C PHE A 22 -4.68 10.07 -10.75
N GLU A 23 -3.66 9.32 -11.16
CA GLU A 23 -3.78 8.17 -12.05
C GLU A 23 -3.05 6.97 -11.46
N VAL A 24 -3.55 5.77 -11.76
CA VAL A 24 -2.91 4.49 -11.43
C VAL A 24 -2.74 3.71 -12.72
N GLY A 25 -1.54 3.26 -12.98
CA GLY A 25 -1.16 2.48 -14.16
C GLY A 25 -1.74 1.07 -14.14
N GLN A 26 -1.49 0.31 -15.21
CA GLN A 26 -1.83 -1.11 -15.26
C GLN A 26 -0.79 -1.92 -14.48
N SER A 27 -1.26 -2.94 -13.74
CA SER A 27 -0.38 -3.82 -12.92
C SER A 27 0.49 -3.07 -11.91
N GLU A 28 0.05 -1.89 -11.47
CA GLU A 28 0.70 -1.06 -10.46
C GLU A 28 0.00 -1.27 -9.11
N ILE A 29 0.79 -1.35 -8.03
CA ILE A 29 0.29 -1.30 -6.66
C ILE A 29 0.50 0.11 -6.12
N VAL A 30 -0.59 0.86 -5.96
CA VAL A 30 -0.53 2.21 -5.40
C VAL A 30 -1.12 2.23 -3.99
N GLY A 31 -0.37 2.78 -3.04
CA GLY A 31 -0.79 3.00 -1.67
C GLY A 31 -1.35 4.41 -1.45
N PHE A 32 -2.53 4.50 -0.85
CA PHE A 32 -3.06 5.73 -0.26
C PHE A 32 -2.65 5.78 1.20
N LEU A 33 -1.60 6.53 1.53
CA LEU A 33 -1.04 6.65 2.87
C LEU A 33 -1.54 7.94 3.54
N GLY A 34 -2.01 7.86 4.78
CA GLY A 34 -2.42 9.05 5.52
C GLY A 34 -3.07 8.73 6.86
N PRO A 35 -3.20 9.71 7.76
CA PRO A 35 -3.85 9.51 9.05
C PRO A 35 -5.33 9.16 8.91
N ASN A 36 -5.95 8.72 10.01
CA ASN A 36 -7.39 8.51 10.05
C ASN A 36 -8.13 9.81 9.79
N GLY A 37 -9.22 9.75 9.00
CA GLY A 37 -9.96 10.94 8.58
C GLY A 37 -9.34 11.72 7.41
N ALA A 38 -8.21 11.32 6.85
CA ALA A 38 -7.57 12.01 5.72
C ALA A 38 -8.36 11.95 4.40
N GLY A 39 -9.41 11.13 4.30
CA GLY A 39 -10.24 10.97 3.09
C GLY A 39 -9.99 9.67 2.31
N LYS A 40 -9.10 8.78 2.78
CA LYS A 40 -8.73 7.52 2.11
C LYS A 40 -9.94 6.65 1.78
N SER A 41 -10.68 6.17 2.79
CA SER A 41 -11.85 5.30 2.62
C SER A 41 -12.97 5.97 1.82
N THR A 42 -13.13 7.29 1.94
CA THR A 42 -14.09 8.05 1.11
C THR A 42 -13.70 7.97 -0.36
N THR A 43 -12.42 8.14 -0.69
CA THR A 43 -11.90 8.01 -2.06
C THR A 43 -12.11 6.58 -2.58
N MET A 44 -11.76 5.55 -1.79
CA MET A 44 -11.96 4.14 -2.15
C MET A 44 -13.43 3.84 -2.48
N ARG A 45 -14.37 4.33 -1.64
CA ARG A 45 -15.82 4.15 -1.87
C ARG A 45 -16.33 4.85 -3.12
N ILE A 46 -15.78 6.03 -3.47
CA ILE A 46 -16.14 6.71 -4.73
C ILE A 46 -15.65 5.88 -5.91
N LEU A 47 -14.39 5.44 -5.91
CA LEU A 47 -13.82 4.64 -6.99
C LEU A 47 -14.52 3.28 -7.13
N ALA A 48 -14.93 2.66 -6.03
CA ALA A 48 -15.72 1.42 -6.03
C ALA A 48 -17.18 1.60 -6.52
N GLY A 49 -17.59 2.84 -6.80
CA GLY A 49 -18.97 3.15 -7.25
C GLY A 49 -20.02 2.99 -6.16
N LEU A 50 -19.63 3.05 -4.89
CA LEU A 50 -20.49 2.95 -3.72
C LEU A 50 -20.95 4.33 -3.21
N LEU A 51 -20.22 5.38 -3.58
CA LEU A 51 -20.47 6.75 -3.14
C LEU A 51 -20.32 7.70 -4.31
N ALA A 52 -21.27 8.62 -4.50
CA ALA A 52 -21.15 9.68 -5.48
C ALA A 52 -20.23 10.79 -4.96
N PRO A 53 -19.28 11.34 -5.75
CA PRO A 53 -18.58 12.56 -5.40
C PRO A 53 -19.54 13.76 -5.40
N THR A 54 -19.17 14.85 -4.75
CA THR A 54 -19.89 16.14 -4.84
C THR A 54 -19.58 16.82 -6.16
N SER A 55 -18.32 16.73 -6.62
CA SER A 55 -17.86 17.20 -7.94
C SER A 55 -16.64 16.42 -8.39
N GLY A 56 -16.24 16.61 -9.65
CA GLY A 56 -15.16 15.87 -10.29
C GLY A 56 -15.62 14.56 -10.91
N ASN A 57 -14.68 13.81 -11.49
CA ASN A 57 -14.96 12.58 -12.22
C ASN A 57 -13.96 11.48 -11.84
N ALA A 58 -14.39 10.22 -11.98
CA ALA A 58 -13.53 9.06 -11.81
C ALA A 58 -13.81 8.00 -12.86
N TRP A 59 -12.75 7.33 -13.31
CA TRP A 59 -12.81 6.20 -14.24
C TRP A 59 -12.03 5.01 -13.68
N VAL A 60 -12.57 3.83 -13.89
CA VAL A 60 -11.91 2.57 -13.58
C VAL A 60 -12.02 1.66 -14.78
N ALA A 61 -10.88 1.13 -15.24
CA ALA A 61 -10.77 0.31 -16.45
C ALA A 61 -11.46 0.95 -17.69
N GLY A 62 -11.31 2.27 -17.82
CA GLY A 62 -11.90 3.04 -18.92
C GLY A 62 -13.38 3.42 -18.73
N CYS A 63 -14.09 2.83 -17.74
CA CYS A 63 -15.50 3.11 -17.48
C CYS A 63 -15.67 4.25 -16.47
N HIS A 64 -16.53 5.23 -16.78
CA HIS A 64 -16.87 6.30 -15.84
C HIS A 64 -17.70 5.77 -14.68
N VAL A 65 -17.19 5.92 -13.43
CA VAL A 65 -17.74 5.26 -12.24
C VAL A 65 -19.22 5.57 -11.98
N GLN A 66 -19.70 6.77 -12.29
CA GLN A 66 -21.10 7.13 -12.10
C GLN A 66 -21.98 6.86 -13.33
N ARG A 67 -21.51 7.29 -14.51
CA ARG A 67 -22.32 7.20 -15.75
C ARG A 67 -22.41 5.78 -16.27
N GLU A 68 -21.36 4.99 -16.08
CA GLU A 68 -21.21 3.59 -16.51
C GLU A 68 -21.06 2.66 -15.31
N SER A 69 -21.79 2.94 -14.24
CA SER A 69 -21.62 2.36 -12.90
C SER A 69 -21.63 0.82 -12.90
N LEU A 70 -22.46 0.16 -13.70
CA LEU A 70 -22.49 -1.30 -13.78
C LEU A 70 -21.25 -1.85 -14.49
N ALA A 71 -20.80 -1.21 -15.57
CA ALA A 71 -19.59 -1.60 -16.29
C ALA A 71 -18.35 -1.41 -15.41
N ALA A 72 -18.22 -0.26 -14.74
CA ALA A 72 -17.14 0.00 -13.80
C ALA A 72 -17.10 -1.04 -12.68
N ARG A 73 -18.23 -1.31 -12.00
CA ARG A 73 -18.29 -2.28 -10.90
C ARG A 73 -18.00 -3.72 -11.30
N ARG A 74 -18.19 -4.09 -12.57
CA ARG A 74 -17.77 -5.39 -13.10
C ARG A 74 -16.25 -5.53 -13.17
N GLN A 75 -15.53 -4.42 -13.28
CA GLN A 75 -14.07 -4.38 -13.35
C GLN A 75 -13.40 -4.22 -11.98
N ILE A 76 -14.19 -4.09 -10.90
CA ILE A 76 -13.68 -3.76 -9.58
C ILE A 76 -13.97 -4.90 -8.60
N GLY A 77 -12.91 -5.36 -7.93
CA GLY A 77 -12.99 -6.09 -6.67
C GLY A 77 -12.75 -5.10 -5.52
N TYR A 78 -13.67 -5.04 -4.57
CA TYR A 78 -13.57 -4.13 -3.44
C TYR A 78 -13.59 -4.88 -2.11
N VAL A 79 -12.63 -4.59 -1.25
CA VAL A 79 -12.56 -5.08 0.13
C VAL A 79 -12.62 -3.86 1.05
N PRO A 80 -13.71 -3.64 1.78
CA PRO A 80 -13.79 -2.58 2.79
C PRO A 80 -12.99 -2.97 4.05
N GLU A 81 -12.64 -2.00 4.89
CA GLU A 81 -11.96 -2.18 6.18
C GLU A 81 -12.66 -3.23 7.05
N VAL A 82 -13.99 -3.17 7.14
CA VAL A 82 -14.80 -4.20 7.79
C VAL A 82 -15.56 -4.97 6.72
N VAL A 83 -15.18 -6.22 6.50
CA VAL A 83 -15.77 -7.05 5.45
C VAL A 83 -17.17 -7.53 5.91
N PRO A 84 -18.25 -7.17 5.20
CA PRO A 84 -19.61 -7.61 5.53
C PRO A 84 -19.82 -9.04 5.03
N LEU A 85 -19.62 -10.02 5.91
CA LEU A 85 -19.76 -11.44 5.61
C LEU A 85 -21.02 -12.03 6.28
N TYR A 86 -21.56 -13.08 5.68
CA TYR A 86 -22.69 -13.84 6.27
C TYR A 86 -22.16 -14.94 7.20
N SER A 87 -22.19 -14.69 8.50
CA SER A 87 -21.65 -15.57 9.55
C SER A 87 -22.18 -16.99 9.53
N GLU A 88 -23.46 -17.15 9.12
CA GLU A 88 -24.19 -18.42 9.11
C GLU A 88 -23.86 -19.30 7.89
N MET A 89 -23.19 -18.74 6.88
CA MET A 89 -22.80 -19.48 5.68
C MET A 89 -21.43 -20.13 5.87
N THR A 90 -21.21 -21.25 5.17
CA THR A 90 -19.85 -21.76 4.96
C THR A 90 -19.09 -20.86 3.99
N VAL A 91 -17.76 -20.93 4.00
CA VAL A 91 -16.93 -20.20 3.02
C VAL A 91 -17.32 -20.60 1.59
N HIS A 92 -17.53 -21.89 1.35
CA HIS A 92 -17.94 -22.44 0.05
C HIS A 92 -19.26 -21.82 -0.42
N ASP A 93 -20.31 -21.90 0.42
CA ASP A 93 -21.65 -21.43 0.04
C ASP A 93 -21.66 -19.91 -0.19
N TYR A 94 -20.92 -19.17 0.63
CA TYR A 94 -20.76 -17.72 0.47
C TYR A 94 -20.07 -17.36 -0.86
N LEU A 95 -18.97 -18.04 -1.20
CA LEU A 95 -18.28 -17.78 -2.46
C LEU A 95 -19.12 -18.22 -3.66
N CYS A 96 -19.89 -19.32 -3.57
CA CYS A 96 -20.86 -19.73 -4.58
C CYS A 96 -21.93 -18.64 -4.79
N LEU A 97 -22.49 -18.11 -3.70
CA LEU A 97 -23.47 -17.01 -3.76
C LEU A 97 -22.88 -15.79 -4.48
N MET A 98 -21.66 -15.38 -4.11
CA MET A 98 -21.01 -14.23 -4.75
C MET A 98 -20.75 -14.46 -6.25
N ALA A 99 -20.32 -15.66 -6.64
CA ALA A 99 -20.13 -16.03 -8.04
C ALA A 99 -21.45 -15.99 -8.83
N GLN A 100 -22.54 -16.49 -8.25
CA GLN A 100 -23.88 -16.47 -8.86
C GLN A 100 -24.40 -15.04 -9.01
N LEU A 101 -24.24 -14.18 -8.01
CA LEU A 101 -24.60 -12.75 -8.08
C LEU A 101 -23.83 -12.02 -9.19
N ARG A 102 -22.61 -12.43 -9.47
CA ARG A 102 -21.77 -11.94 -10.59
C ARG A 102 -22.12 -12.63 -11.92
N ARG A 103 -23.06 -13.58 -11.93
CA ARG A 103 -23.53 -14.36 -13.11
C ARG A 103 -22.40 -15.12 -13.80
N LEU A 104 -21.50 -15.71 -13.00
CA LEU A 104 -20.43 -16.55 -13.53
C LEU A 104 -20.98 -17.90 -13.98
N THR A 105 -20.48 -18.42 -15.08
CA THR A 105 -20.95 -19.68 -15.67
C THR A 105 -20.32 -20.93 -15.04
N ASP A 106 -19.06 -20.80 -14.57
CA ASP A 106 -18.29 -21.91 -13.96
C ASP A 106 -18.02 -21.61 -12.48
N VAL A 107 -19.11 -21.65 -11.69
CA VAL A 107 -19.06 -21.30 -10.26
C VAL A 107 -18.11 -22.22 -9.48
N ALA A 108 -18.23 -23.54 -9.67
CA ALA A 108 -17.45 -24.51 -8.91
C ALA A 108 -15.93 -24.33 -9.11
N ARG A 109 -15.51 -24.21 -10.36
CA ARG A 109 -14.12 -23.96 -10.71
C ARG A 109 -13.61 -22.64 -10.13
N ARG A 110 -14.42 -21.57 -10.22
CA ARG A 110 -14.03 -20.25 -9.68
C ARG A 110 -13.85 -20.27 -8.18
N VAL A 111 -14.76 -20.92 -7.45
CA VAL A 111 -14.66 -21.06 -5.99
C VAL A 111 -13.36 -21.76 -5.60
N VAL A 112 -13.06 -22.89 -6.23
CA VAL A 112 -11.80 -23.63 -5.98
C VAL A 112 -10.58 -22.76 -6.29
N THR A 113 -10.60 -22.05 -7.43
CA THR A 113 -9.48 -21.19 -7.84
C THR A 113 -9.22 -20.06 -6.82
N VAL A 114 -10.27 -19.31 -6.41
CA VAL A 114 -10.06 -18.19 -5.48
C VAL A 114 -9.79 -18.66 -4.07
N ALA A 115 -10.33 -19.83 -3.66
CA ALA A 115 -10.00 -20.44 -2.38
C ALA A 115 -8.51 -20.79 -2.30
N ALA A 116 -7.96 -21.35 -3.36
CA ALA A 116 -6.52 -21.65 -3.44
C ALA A 116 -5.67 -20.36 -3.43
N LEU A 117 -6.07 -19.32 -4.20
CA LEU A 117 -5.37 -18.03 -4.23
C LEU A 117 -5.35 -17.31 -2.88
N CYS A 118 -6.39 -17.50 -2.06
CA CYS A 118 -6.56 -16.83 -0.76
C CYS A 118 -6.25 -17.76 0.43
N ASP A 119 -5.67 -18.94 0.17
CA ASP A 119 -5.31 -19.91 1.21
C ASP A 119 -6.50 -20.28 2.12
N LEU A 120 -7.61 -20.63 1.46
CA LEU A 120 -8.89 -21.03 2.07
C LEU A 120 -9.31 -22.46 1.75
N SER A 121 -8.47 -23.24 1.02
CA SER A 121 -8.86 -24.53 0.49
C SER A 121 -9.28 -25.54 1.58
N ASP A 122 -8.65 -25.49 2.74
CA ASP A 122 -8.93 -26.33 3.91
C ASP A 122 -10.03 -25.76 4.84
N ARG A 123 -10.62 -24.63 4.48
CA ARG A 123 -11.63 -23.87 5.25
C ARG A 123 -12.97 -23.77 4.52
N LEU A 124 -13.11 -24.34 3.34
CA LEU A 124 -14.32 -24.21 2.52
C LEU A 124 -15.60 -24.64 3.25
N ASP A 125 -15.54 -25.69 4.05
CA ASP A 125 -16.69 -26.23 4.77
C ASP A 125 -16.88 -25.58 6.17
N VAL A 126 -16.04 -24.61 6.54
CA VAL A 126 -16.12 -23.93 7.83
C VAL A 126 -17.08 -22.76 7.74
N HIS A 127 -17.96 -22.61 8.74
CA HIS A 127 -18.82 -21.43 8.87
C HIS A 127 -17.99 -20.16 9.09
N ILE A 128 -18.30 -19.10 8.36
CA ILE A 128 -17.59 -17.81 8.40
C ILE A 128 -17.54 -17.23 9.81
N GLY A 129 -18.61 -17.38 10.59
CA GLY A 129 -18.69 -16.93 11.99
C GLY A 129 -17.65 -17.58 12.92
N LYS A 130 -17.14 -18.79 12.57
CA LYS A 130 -16.13 -19.51 13.34
C LYS A 130 -14.68 -19.17 12.94
N LEU A 131 -14.49 -18.39 11.88
CA LEU A 131 -13.18 -18.02 11.38
C LEU A 131 -12.54 -16.93 12.24
N SER A 132 -11.20 -16.94 12.32
CA SER A 132 -10.43 -15.82 12.85
C SER A 132 -10.61 -14.56 11.99
N HIS A 133 -10.20 -13.41 12.50
CA HIS A 133 -10.26 -12.15 11.74
C HIS A 133 -9.47 -12.25 10.44
N GLY A 134 -8.26 -12.82 10.46
CA GLY A 134 -7.43 -12.99 9.26
C GLY A 134 -8.08 -13.89 8.19
N TYR A 135 -8.70 -15.00 8.61
CA TYR A 135 -9.44 -15.83 7.65
C TYR A 135 -10.66 -15.12 7.08
N ARG A 136 -11.38 -14.31 7.87
CA ARG A 136 -12.48 -13.48 7.34
C ARG A 136 -11.98 -12.45 6.32
N GLN A 137 -10.80 -11.87 6.55
CA GLN A 137 -10.17 -10.97 5.59
C GLN A 137 -9.82 -11.68 4.29
N ARG A 138 -9.29 -12.92 4.36
CA ARG A 138 -9.04 -13.77 3.18
C ARG A 138 -10.33 -14.11 2.41
N VAL A 139 -11.44 -14.37 3.11
CA VAL A 139 -12.76 -14.55 2.47
C VAL A 139 -13.19 -13.28 1.74
N GLY A 140 -12.95 -12.11 2.33
CA GLY A 140 -13.20 -10.80 1.68
C GLY A 140 -12.38 -10.61 0.40
N LEU A 141 -11.10 -11.00 0.42
CA LEU A 141 -10.25 -10.98 -0.77
C LEU A 141 -10.74 -11.98 -1.84
N ALA A 142 -11.08 -13.20 -1.44
CA ALA A 142 -11.62 -14.22 -2.34
C ALA A 142 -12.93 -13.75 -3.02
N GLN A 143 -13.84 -13.14 -2.26
CA GLN A 143 -15.05 -12.49 -2.78
C GLN A 143 -14.71 -11.41 -3.81
N ALA A 144 -13.74 -10.55 -3.53
CA ALA A 144 -13.34 -9.48 -4.44
C ALA A 144 -12.73 -10.01 -5.74
N LEU A 145 -12.07 -11.17 -5.69
CA LEU A 145 -11.39 -11.83 -6.80
C LEU A 145 -12.28 -12.77 -7.62
N ILE A 146 -13.47 -13.13 -7.12
CA ILE A 146 -14.30 -14.20 -7.68
C ILE A 146 -14.61 -14.01 -9.17
N HIS A 147 -14.74 -12.76 -9.63
CA HIS A 147 -15.11 -12.38 -10.99
C HIS A 147 -13.94 -11.87 -11.83
N GLU A 148 -12.69 -12.10 -11.42
CA GLU A 148 -11.47 -11.67 -12.13
C GLU A 148 -11.44 -10.18 -12.48
N PRO A 149 -11.58 -9.28 -11.51
CA PRO A 149 -11.62 -7.84 -11.77
C PRO A 149 -10.30 -7.33 -12.33
N ALA A 150 -10.34 -6.31 -13.18
CA ALA A 150 -9.12 -5.64 -13.64
C ALA A 150 -8.44 -4.82 -12.53
N VAL A 151 -9.24 -4.33 -11.57
CA VAL A 151 -8.79 -3.46 -10.48
C VAL A 151 -9.25 -4.00 -9.13
N LEU A 152 -8.34 -4.03 -8.17
CA LEU A 152 -8.61 -4.32 -6.76
C LEU A 152 -8.49 -3.04 -5.95
N ILE A 153 -9.51 -2.73 -5.17
CA ILE A 153 -9.53 -1.61 -4.22
C ILE A 153 -9.63 -2.21 -2.82
N LEU A 154 -8.59 -2.00 -1.99
CA LEU A 154 -8.44 -2.60 -0.67
C LEU A 154 -8.36 -1.49 0.39
N ASP A 155 -9.36 -1.41 1.24
CA ASP A 155 -9.43 -0.39 2.30
C ASP A 155 -8.91 -0.97 3.61
N GLU A 156 -7.70 -0.54 4.03
CA GLU A 156 -7.00 -0.98 5.24
C GLU A 156 -6.93 -2.52 5.37
N PRO A 157 -6.38 -3.27 4.39
CA PRO A 157 -6.54 -4.73 4.30
C PRO A 157 -5.83 -5.52 5.41
N THR A 158 -4.95 -4.88 6.19
CA THR A 158 -4.14 -5.49 7.25
C THR A 158 -4.56 -5.07 8.65
N THR A 159 -5.55 -4.19 8.76
CA THR A 159 -6.01 -3.68 10.07
C THR A 159 -6.55 -4.80 10.96
N GLY A 160 -6.08 -4.86 12.21
CA GLY A 160 -6.51 -5.84 13.20
C GLY A 160 -5.96 -7.24 13.02
N LEU A 161 -4.99 -7.44 12.13
CA LEU A 161 -4.28 -8.70 11.94
C LEU A 161 -3.04 -8.79 12.85
N ASP A 162 -2.65 -10.01 13.20
CA ASP A 162 -1.37 -10.24 13.85
C ASP A 162 -0.19 -10.12 12.87
N PRO A 163 1.07 -9.97 13.36
CA PRO A 163 2.22 -9.74 12.49
C PRO A 163 2.46 -10.81 11.43
N LEU A 164 2.17 -12.08 11.71
CA LEU A 164 2.33 -13.16 10.75
C LEU A 164 1.29 -13.05 9.64
N GLN A 165 0.03 -12.84 10.00
CA GLN A 165 -1.07 -12.65 9.04
C GLN A 165 -0.85 -11.42 8.15
N ILE A 166 -0.26 -10.34 8.69
CA ILE A 166 0.10 -9.15 7.91
C ILE A 166 1.09 -9.53 6.80
N VAL A 167 2.13 -10.30 7.11
CA VAL A 167 3.12 -10.76 6.11
C VAL A 167 2.44 -11.58 5.02
N GLU A 168 1.60 -12.54 5.41
CA GLU A 168 0.89 -13.41 4.47
C GLU A 168 -0.06 -12.65 3.52
N ILE A 169 -0.84 -11.70 4.05
CA ILE A 169 -1.74 -10.86 3.24
C ILE A 169 -0.94 -9.96 2.28
N ARG A 170 0.21 -9.41 2.71
CA ARG A 170 1.08 -8.61 1.85
C ARG A 170 1.64 -9.42 0.69
N GLU A 171 2.14 -10.63 0.94
CA GLU A 171 2.64 -11.51 -0.10
C GLU A 171 1.54 -11.88 -1.09
N MET A 172 0.34 -12.16 -0.59
CA MET A 172 -0.84 -12.41 -1.42
C MET A 172 -1.15 -11.20 -2.31
N ILE A 173 -1.23 -9.97 -1.76
CA ILE A 173 -1.50 -8.75 -2.53
C ILE A 173 -0.44 -8.54 -3.62
N ARG A 174 0.84 -8.78 -3.32
CA ARG A 174 1.92 -8.71 -4.30
C ARG A 174 1.76 -9.70 -5.45
N GLY A 175 1.39 -10.95 -5.12
CA GLY A 175 1.11 -11.98 -6.13
C GLY A 175 -0.04 -11.60 -7.06
N LEU A 176 -1.05 -10.92 -6.53
CA LEU A 176 -2.22 -10.48 -7.30
C LEU A 176 -1.89 -9.36 -8.30
N ALA A 177 -0.91 -8.51 -8.02
CA ALA A 177 -0.53 -7.37 -8.88
C ALA A 177 0.00 -7.79 -10.26
N GLN A 178 0.43 -9.03 -10.44
CA GLN A 178 0.81 -9.55 -11.76
C GLN A 178 -0.35 -9.55 -12.77
N LYS A 179 -1.59 -9.65 -12.27
CA LYS A 179 -2.80 -9.74 -13.10
C LYS A 179 -3.79 -8.60 -12.87
N HIS A 180 -3.66 -7.91 -11.75
CA HIS A 180 -4.60 -6.88 -11.32
C HIS A 180 -3.86 -5.57 -11.04
N THR A 181 -4.51 -4.44 -11.29
CA THR A 181 -4.07 -3.16 -10.73
C THR A 181 -4.60 -3.04 -9.31
N VAL A 182 -3.77 -2.68 -8.35
CA VAL A 182 -4.14 -2.64 -6.94
C VAL A 182 -4.05 -1.22 -6.40
N LEU A 183 -5.12 -0.75 -5.79
CA LEU A 183 -5.15 0.47 -4.99
C LEU A 183 -5.48 0.09 -3.55
N LEU A 184 -4.57 0.35 -2.61
CA LEU A 184 -4.81 0.05 -1.21
C LEU A 184 -4.69 1.29 -0.33
N SER A 185 -5.45 1.35 0.76
CA SER A 185 -5.28 2.35 1.79
C SER A 185 -4.53 1.77 2.99
N THR A 186 -3.71 2.59 3.62
CA THR A 186 -3.09 2.28 4.90
C THR A 186 -2.72 3.57 5.65
N HIS A 187 -2.60 3.48 6.95
CA HIS A 187 -2.05 4.54 7.79
C HIS A 187 -0.64 4.17 8.31
N ILE A 188 -0.11 3.01 7.92
CA ILE A 188 1.19 2.48 8.35
C ILE A 188 2.17 2.56 7.19
N LEU A 189 3.16 3.46 7.32
CA LEU A 189 4.19 3.70 6.31
C LEU A 189 4.96 2.44 5.93
N ALA A 190 5.43 1.68 6.93
CA ALA A 190 6.19 0.46 6.70
C ALA A 190 5.43 -0.61 5.89
N GLU A 191 4.08 -0.61 5.96
CA GLU A 191 3.25 -1.47 5.13
C GLU A 191 3.24 -1.02 3.68
N ALA A 192 3.04 0.29 3.46
CA ALA A 192 3.06 0.86 2.13
C ALA A 192 4.40 0.60 1.43
N GLU A 193 5.52 0.82 2.11
CA GLU A 193 6.87 0.57 1.58
C GLU A 193 7.12 -0.88 1.19
N GLN A 194 6.55 -1.82 1.94
CA GLN A 194 6.75 -3.24 1.67
C GLN A 194 5.87 -3.77 0.53
N VAL A 195 4.70 -3.17 0.26
CA VAL A 195 3.73 -3.71 -0.71
C VAL A 195 3.66 -2.89 -1.99
N CYS A 196 3.69 -1.56 -1.88
CA CYS A 196 3.38 -0.66 -2.99
C CYS A 196 4.58 -0.44 -3.93
N ASP A 197 4.29 -0.08 -5.17
CA ASP A 197 5.25 0.45 -6.14
C ASP A 197 5.32 1.98 -6.05
N ARG A 198 4.22 2.61 -5.63
CA ARG A 198 4.06 4.05 -5.50
C ARG A 198 3.08 4.39 -4.37
N VAL A 199 3.30 5.51 -3.71
CA VAL A 199 2.48 5.98 -2.59
C VAL A 199 2.01 7.40 -2.84
N LEU A 200 0.71 7.61 -2.67
CA LEU A 200 0.07 8.91 -2.62
C LEU A 200 -0.19 9.27 -1.15
N ILE A 201 0.45 10.32 -0.64
CA ILE A 201 0.25 10.78 0.73
C ILE A 201 -0.98 11.69 0.75
N VAL A 202 -1.95 11.31 1.59
CA VAL A 202 -3.23 12.03 1.72
C VAL A 202 -3.35 12.64 3.09
N ASN A 203 -3.70 13.92 3.14
CA ASN A 203 -3.96 14.64 4.38
C ASN A 203 -5.08 15.67 4.21
N ARG A 204 -6.04 15.69 5.15
CA ARG A 204 -7.17 16.63 5.16
C ARG A 204 -7.89 16.71 3.79
N GLY A 205 -8.09 15.57 3.16
CA GLY A 205 -8.78 15.46 1.88
C GLY A 205 -7.96 15.81 0.65
N LYS A 206 -6.67 16.12 0.77
CA LYS A 206 -5.78 16.50 -0.33
C LYS A 206 -4.66 15.50 -0.52
N ILE A 207 -4.18 15.33 -1.76
CA ILE A 207 -2.92 14.65 -2.03
C ILE A 207 -1.80 15.67 -1.79
N VAL A 208 -0.93 15.38 -0.82
CA VAL A 208 0.18 16.25 -0.41
C VAL A 208 1.55 15.70 -0.79
N GLY A 209 1.60 14.48 -1.29
CA GLY A 209 2.81 13.84 -1.79
C GLY A 209 2.48 12.70 -2.73
N ASP A 210 3.41 12.46 -3.67
CA ASP A 210 3.38 11.40 -4.65
C ASP A 210 4.80 10.89 -4.82
N SER A 211 5.06 9.65 -4.43
CA SER A 211 6.41 9.08 -4.39
C SER A 211 6.42 7.68 -4.95
N THR A 212 7.26 7.45 -5.95
CA THR A 212 7.56 6.11 -6.44
C THR A 212 8.54 5.43 -5.48
N LEU A 213 8.19 4.24 -5.04
CA LEU A 213 9.02 3.45 -4.14
C LEU A 213 10.05 2.67 -4.96
N HIS A 214 11.30 3.09 -4.89
CA HIS A 214 12.39 2.26 -5.39
C HIS A 214 12.57 1.11 -4.41
N ARG A 215 12.06 -0.05 -4.75
CA ARG A 215 12.33 -1.27 -3.99
C ARG A 215 13.84 -1.47 -3.95
N SER A 216 14.42 -1.48 -2.76
CA SER A 216 15.76 -2.04 -2.59
C SER A 216 15.72 -3.46 -3.16
N SER A 217 16.72 -3.83 -3.93
CA SER A 217 16.80 -5.20 -4.46
C SER A 217 16.63 -6.19 -3.29
N PRO A 218 15.95 -7.33 -3.49
CA PRO A 218 15.88 -8.35 -2.46
C PRO A 218 17.29 -8.66 -1.98
N GLY A 219 17.57 -8.48 -0.69
CA GLY A 219 18.90 -8.66 -0.12
C GLY A 219 19.71 -7.37 0.06
N GLU A 220 19.14 -6.19 -0.15
CA GLU A 220 19.77 -4.91 0.15
C GLU A 220 19.03 -4.17 1.27
N ARG A 221 19.78 -3.44 2.12
CA ARG A 221 19.26 -2.51 3.11
C ARG A 221 19.94 -1.15 3.01
N ALA A 222 19.28 -0.10 3.43
CA ALA A 222 19.82 1.25 3.41
C ALA A 222 20.11 1.77 4.81
N ILE A 223 21.26 2.40 4.96
CA ILE A 223 21.71 3.07 6.19
C ILE A 223 21.83 4.56 5.89
N PHE A 224 21.35 5.39 6.80
CA PHE A 224 21.56 6.83 6.78
C PHE A 224 22.73 7.19 7.66
N LEU A 225 23.62 8.05 7.16
CA LEU A 225 24.78 8.56 7.86
C LEU A 225 24.79 10.09 7.74
N ARG A 226 24.82 10.78 8.88
CA ARG A 226 25.01 12.22 8.94
C ARG A 226 26.32 12.55 9.65
N LEU A 227 27.10 13.39 8.99
CA LEU A 227 28.43 13.81 9.43
C LEU A 227 28.44 15.32 9.60
N ARG A 228 29.12 15.82 10.65
CA ARG A 228 29.25 17.27 10.90
C ARG A 228 30.26 17.93 9.98
N GLN A 229 31.33 17.22 9.64
CA GLN A 229 32.47 17.72 8.88
C GLN A 229 32.90 16.73 7.80
N PRO A 230 32.05 16.51 6.77
CA PRO A 230 32.45 15.63 5.69
C PRO A 230 33.62 16.22 4.90
N ARG A 231 34.53 15.36 4.43
CA ARG A 231 35.69 15.72 3.63
C ARG A 231 35.46 15.38 2.16
N PRO A 232 36.21 15.94 1.23
CA PRO A 232 36.06 15.62 -0.22
C PRO A 232 36.21 14.13 -0.55
N ASP A 233 36.99 13.38 0.23
CA ASP A 233 37.23 11.94 0.07
C ASP A 233 36.25 11.04 0.84
N THR A 234 35.28 11.60 1.58
CA THR A 234 34.33 10.85 2.41
C THR A 234 33.54 9.82 1.58
N LEU A 235 33.01 10.22 0.41
CA LEU A 235 32.25 9.32 -0.49
C LEU A 235 33.09 8.12 -0.92
N THR A 236 34.33 8.37 -1.37
CA THR A 236 35.24 7.32 -1.86
C THR A 236 35.59 6.34 -0.73
N ARG A 237 35.82 6.85 0.48
CA ARG A 237 36.15 6.01 1.65
C ARG A 237 34.97 5.20 2.12
N LEU A 238 33.76 5.80 2.15
CA LEU A 238 32.53 5.08 2.50
C LEU A 238 32.25 3.96 1.49
N ALA A 239 32.43 4.23 0.20
CA ALA A 239 32.23 3.22 -0.84
C ALA A 239 33.23 2.06 -0.79
N ALA A 240 34.40 2.27 -0.16
CA ALA A 240 35.43 1.24 0.01
C ALA A 240 35.20 0.34 1.23
N LEU A 241 34.23 0.64 2.10
CA LEU A 241 33.96 -0.16 3.28
C LEU A 241 33.32 -1.52 2.92
N PRO A 242 33.67 -2.59 3.65
CA PRO A 242 33.09 -3.90 3.44
C PRO A 242 31.57 -3.89 3.60
N GLY A 243 30.86 -4.55 2.66
CA GLY A 243 29.41 -4.67 2.71
C GLY A 243 28.62 -3.45 2.18
N ILE A 244 29.30 -2.38 1.77
CA ILE A 244 28.67 -1.24 1.08
C ILE A 244 28.61 -1.52 -0.42
N VAL A 245 27.41 -1.46 -0.98
CA VAL A 245 27.14 -1.67 -2.41
C VAL A 245 27.14 -0.33 -3.15
N ARG A 246 26.55 0.69 -2.54
CA ARG A 246 26.42 2.02 -3.15
C ARG A 246 26.35 3.10 -2.06
N VAL A 247 26.90 4.28 -2.38
CA VAL A 247 26.81 5.49 -1.56
C VAL A 247 26.17 6.59 -2.38
N GLY A 248 25.12 7.23 -1.85
CA GLY A 248 24.45 8.40 -2.42
C GLY A 248 24.50 9.57 -1.45
N VAL A 249 24.49 10.79 -1.97
CA VAL A 249 24.35 12.01 -1.18
C VAL A 249 22.87 12.34 -1.08
N VAL A 250 22.40 12.66 0.13
CA VAL A 250 21.06 13.17 0.41
C VAL A 250 21.15 14.68 0.57
N GLU A 251 20.51 15.43 -0.35
CA GLU A 251 20.46 16.89 -0.29
C GLU A 251 19.33 17.37 0.66
N GLY A 252 19.54 18.49 1.31
CA GLY A 252 18.51 19.11 2.19
C GLY A 252 19.10 19.74 3.44
N PRO A 253 18.26 20.39 4.29
CA PRO A 253 18.70 21.06 5.53
C PRO A 253 19.43 20.14 6.51
N GLU A 254 19.09 18.85 6.46
CA GLU A 254 19.70 17.80 7.28
C GLU A 254 20.52 16.82 6.42
N GLY A 255 21.15 17.29 5.35
CA GLY A 255 21.88 16.49 4.37
C GLY A 255 22.82 15.43 4.97
N GLY A 256 23.05 14.37 4.21
CA GLY A 256 23.82 13.21 4.68
C GLY A 256 24.16 12.23 3.57
N TYR A 257 24.43 11.01 3.94
CA TYR A 257 24.77 9.93 3.02
C TYR A 257 23.77 8.77 3.17
N LYS A 258 23.25 8.29 2.05
CA LYS A 258 22.50 7.03 1.99
C LYS A 258 23.42 5.92 1.51
N LEU A 259 23.66 4.94 2.35
CA LEU A 259 24.51 3.79 2.07
C LEU A 259 23.62 2.58 1.83
N THR A 260 23.74 1.97 0.65
CA THR A 260 23.08 0.69 0.35
C THR A 260 24.03 -0.44 0.66
N CYS A 261 23.58 -1.40 1.44
CA CYS A 261 24.38 -2.54 1.94
C CYS A 261 23.68 -3.86 1.61
N ALA A 262 24.42 -4.95 1.52
CA ALA A 262 23.82 -6.29 1.49
C ALA A 262 23.04 -6.54 2.79
N ALA A 263 21.88 -7.21 2.72
CA ALA A 263 21.00 -7.41 3.87
C ALA A 263 21.67 -8.14 5.04
N GLU A 264 22.56 -9.08 4.75
CA GLU A 264 23.30 -9.87 5.75
C GLU A 264 24.55 -9.16 6.30
N SER A 265 24.95 -8.02 5.69
CA SER A 265 26.11 -7.26 6.18
C SER A 265 25.73 -6.34 7.33
N ALA A 266 26.64 -6.13 8.28
CA ALA A 266 26.48 -5.21 9.41
C ALA A 266 27.61 -4.15 9.41
N PRO A 267 27.65 -3.25 8.40
CA PRO A 267 28.75 -2.32 8.22
C PRO A 267 28.73 -1.14 9.19
N GLU A 268 27.71 -1.04 10.08
CA GLU A 268 27.55 0.10 10.99
C GLU A 268 28.76 0.31 11.86
N SER A 269 29.37 -0.78 12.38
CA SER A 269 30.58 -0.70 13.19
C SER A 269 31.78 -0.15 12.42
N ASP A 270 31.91 -0.53 11.14
CA ASP A 270 33.01 -0.08 10.28
C ASP A 270 32.79 1.36 9.83
N ILE A 271 31.53 1.74 9.54
CA ILE A 271 31.14 3.14 9.24
C ILE A 271 31.44 4.04 10.45
N ALA A 272 31.03 3.63 11.66
CA ALA A 272 31.27 4.40 12.88
C ALA A 272 32.79 4.54 13.15
N ARG A 273 33.54 3.46 12.99
CA ARG A 273 35.00 3.46 13.15
C ARG A 273 35.67 4.40 12.14
N ALA A 274 35.29 4.35 10.88
CA ALA A 274 35.82 5.24 9.85
C ALA A 274 35.48 6.71 10.14
N ALA A 275 34.26 7.01 10.61
CA ALA A 275 33.87 8.37 10.99
C ALA A 275 34.75 8.93 12.12
N VAL A 276 35.08 8.11 13.10
CA VAL A 276 35.98 8.49 14.21
C VAL A 276 37.44 8.62 13.74
N GLN A 277 37.96 7.64 12.98
CA GLN A 277 39.35 7.64 12.50
C GLN A 277 39.66 8.84 11.60
N HIS A 278 38.68 9.30 10.82
CA HIS A 278 38.85 10.41 9.89
C HIS A 278 38.35 11.75 10.43
N ASP A 279 37.90 11.77 11.70
CA ASP A 279 37.39 12.97 12.36
C ASP A 279 36.25 13.66 11.57
N TRP A 280 35.31 12.84 11.04
CA TRP A 280 34.17 13.36 10.28
C TRP A 280 33.06 13.92 11.17
N GLY A 281 33.12 13.69 12.49
CA GLY A 281 32.11 14.15 13.44
C GLY A 281 30.78 13.46 13.21
N LEU A 282 30.68 12.17 13.57
CA LEU A 282 29.46 11.38 13.47
C LEU A 282 28.32 12.05 14.25
N VAL A 283 27.23 12.38 13.57
CA VAL A 283 26.01 12.98 14.14
C VAL A 283 24.93 11.93 14.28
N GLU A 284 24.73 11.14 13.21
CA GLU A 284 23.67 10.14 13.16
C GLU A 284 24.11 8.95 12.30
N LEU A 285 23.79 7.75 12.77
CA LEU A 285 23.98 6.51 12.03
C LEU A 285 22.79 5.60 12.37
N GLY A 286 21.97 5.29 11.38
CA GLY A 286 20.75 4.49 11.58
C GLY A 286 20.17 3.99 10.29
N SER A 287 19.02 3.38 10.37
CA SER A 287 18.24 3.03 9.15
C SER A 287 17.97 4.30 8.35
N ALA A 288 18.17 4.24 7.05
CA ALA A 288 17.84 5.38 6.21
C ALA A 288 16.33 5.65 6.32
N HIS A 289 15.98 6.81 6.90
CA HIS A 289 14.64 7.34 6.73
C HIS A 289 14.41 7.53 5.23
N THR A 290 13.35 6.95 4.72
CA THR A 290 13.00 7.17 3.31
C THR A 290 12.53 8.60 3.16
N GLU A 291 12.71 9.18 1.96
CA GLU A 291 12.12 10.49 1.63
C GLU A 291 10.63 10.50 1.97
N LEU A 292 9.97 9.37 1.77
CA LEU A 292 8.58 9.13 2.10
C LEU A 292 8.30 9.27 3.60
N GLU A 293 9.17 8.74 4.46
CA GLU A 293 9.02 8.83 5.92
C GLU A 293 9.13 10.28 6.39
N THR A 294 10.09 11.02 5.87
CA THR A 294 10.26 12.45 6.15
C THR A 294 9.02 13.24 5.72
N MET A 295 8.53 13.01 4.49
CA MET A 295 7.31 13.64 3.98
C MET A 295 6.08 13.28 4.83
N PHE A 296 5.96 12.02 5.22
CA PHE A 296 4.84 11.54 6.03
C PHE A 296 4.86 12.16 7.43
N LEU A 297 6.02 12.19 8.11
CA LEU A 297 6.17 12.81 9.44
C LEU A 297 5.89 14.31 9.39
N GLN A 298 6.37 15.04 8.39
CA GLN A 298 6.06 16.46 8.19
C GLN A 298 4.56 16.68 7.97
N THR A 299 3.91 15.76 7.23
CA THR A 299 2.47 15.82 6.98
C THR A 299 1.66 15.62 8.26
N ILE A 300 2.06 14.68 9.12
CA ILE A 300 1.40 14.45 10.43
C ILE A 300 1.65 15.63 11.37
N ALA A 301 2.86 16.18 11.43
CA ALA A 301 3.18 17.31 12.30
C ALA A 301 2.29 18.53 11.98
N ARG A 302 2.15 18.87 10.69
CA ARG A 302 1.26 19.95 10.22
C ARG A 302 -0.24 19.68 10.44
N SER A 303 -0.61 18.43 10.70
CA SER A 303 -2.01 18.06 11.00
C SER A 303 -2.40 18.31 12.45
N ARG A 304 -1.43 18.50 13.34
CA ARG A 304 -1.66 18.75 14.78
C ARG A 304 -1.74 20.23 15.16
N GLU A 305 -1.37 21.09 14.23
CA GLU A 305 -1.59 22.55 14.28
C GLU A 305 -2.94 22.92 13.64
#